data_081d1a809a43642c09c0f85c0ee3071a
#
_entry.id   081d1a809a43642c09c0f85c0ee3071a
#
_cell.length_a   1.000
_cell.length_b   1.000
_cell.length_c   1.000
_cell.angle_alpha   90.00
_cell.angle_beta   90.00
_cell.angle_gamma   90.00
#
_symmetry.space_group_name_H-M   'P 1'
#
loop_
_entity.id
_entity.type
_entity.pdbx_description
1 polymer ?
#
loop_
_entity_poly.entity_id
_entity_poly.type
_entity_poly.pdbx_seq_one_letter_code
_entity_poly.pdbx_strand_id
1 'polypeptide(L)'
;MLEFKTVKIEPPKDCNVIVGMGHFIKTAEDLYEALVNAVPTVKFGLGFCESSGPCLVRAEGNDEELKRLAAEKAFEISCGHSFIIYLKNAYPINVLDKVKAVPEVCTILAATANPLEIVIAETEQGRGIMGVIDGASSKGIESDENARERREFVRKIGYKLG
;
A
#
# COMPACT_ATOMS: atom_id res chain seq x y z
N MET A 1 -22.86 -8.91 -14.70
CA MET A 1 -21.80 -9.29 -15.66
C MET A 1 -20.46 -8.83 -15.12
N LEU A 2 -19.42 -9.58 -15.29
CA LEU A 2 -18.08 -9.23 -14.86
C LEU A 2 -17.48 -8.14 -15.75
N GLU A 3 -17.02 -7.06 -15.14
CA GLU A 3 -16.31 -5.97 -15.82
C GLU A 3 -14.95 -5.75 -15.19
N PHE A 4 -13.99 -5.28 -15.98
CA PHE A 4 -12.68 -4.91 -15.47
C PHE A 4 -12.51 -3.38 -15.54
N LYS A 5 -11.90 -2.83 -14.50
CA LYS A 5 -11.62 -1.40 -14.38
C LYS A 5 -10.21 -1.21 -13.82
N THR A 6 -9.68 -0.02 -13.99
CA THR A 6 -8.42 0.37 -13.34
C THR A 6 -8.62 1.64 -12.53
N VAL A 7 -7.95 1.72 -11.40
CA VAL A 7 -7.87 2.93 -10.57
C VAL A 7 -6.40 3.31 -10.49
N LYS A 8 -6.07 4.52 -10.89
CA LYS A 8 -4.71 5.05 -10.83
C LYS A 8 -4.41 5.60 -9.45
N ILE A 9 -3.23 5.29 -8.95
CA ILE A 9 -2.71 5.84 -7.70
C ILE A 9 -1.37 6.48 -8.00
N GLU A 10 -1.30 7.80 -7.81
CA GLU A 10 -0.03 8.52 -7.78
C GLU A 10 0.22 8.88 -6.33
N PRO A 11 1.24 8.29 -5.67
CA PRO A 11 1.53 8.64 -4.29
C PRO A 11 1.72 10.16 -4.16
N PRO A 12 1.18 10.78 -3.08
CA PRO A 12 1.43 12.19 -2.84
C PRO A 12 2.94 12.48 -2.78
N LYS A 13 3.31 13.74 -2.99
CA LYS A 13 4.72 14.16 -2.98
C LYS A 13 5.42 13.68 -1.70
N ASP A 14 6.60 13.10 -1.87
CA ASP A 14 7.45 12.55 -0.81
C ASP A 14 6.81 11.39 -0.03
N CYS A 15 5.79 10.76 -0.60
CA CYS A 15 5.11 9.64 0.01
C CYS A 15 5.36 8.33 -0.72
N ASN A 16 5.25 7.24 0.03
CA ASN A 16 5.13 5.89 -0.48
C ASN A 16 3.71 5.38 -0.24
N VAL A 17 3.34 4.32 -0.93
CA VAL A 17 2.03 3.70 -0.79
C VAL A 17 2.17 2.20 -0.54
N ILE A 18 1.29 1.69 0.33
CA ILE A 18 1.13 0.24 0.55
C ILE A 18 -0.33 -0.08 0.27
N VAL A 19 -0.57 -1.11 -0.51
CA VAL A 19 -1.92 -1.61 -0.81
C VAL A 19 -1.98 -3.08 -0.43
N GLY A 20 -3.05 -3.47 0.25
CA GLY A 20 -3.23 -4.85 0.66
C GLY A 20 -4.68 -5.21 0.90
N MET A 21 -4.88 -6.45 1.36
CA MET A 21 -6.18 -6.99 1.74
C MET A 21 -6.15 -7.41 3.20
N GLY A 22 -7.20 -7.10 3.90
CA GLY A 22 -7.35 -7.45 5.31
C GLY A 22 -8.59 -8.31 5.56
N HIS A 23 -8.96 -8.35 6.83
CA HIS A 23 -10.10 -9.09 7.34
C HIS A 23 -10.62 -8.37 8.58
N PHE A 24 -11.91 -8.06 8.62
CA PHE A 24 -12.52 -7.44 9.77
C PHE A 24 -12.13 -5.95 9.99
N ILE A 25 -13.06 -5.17 10.49
CA ILE A 25 -12.92 -3.72 10.70
C ILE A 25 -11.77 -3.33 11.65
N LYS A 26 -11.42 -4.22 12.57
CA LYS A 26 -10.29 -4.06 13.50
C LYS A 26 -8.97 -3.80 12.77
N THR A 27 -8.86 -4.21 11.48
CA THR A 27 -7.69 -3.97 10.64
C THR A 27 -7.27 -2.49 10.63
N ALA A 28 -8.23 -1.57 10.58
CA ALA A 28 -7.92 -0.13 10.50
C ALA A 28 -7.11 0.33 11.72
N GLU A 29 -7.52 -0.05 12.93
CA GLU A 29 -6.82 0.35 14.15
C GLU A 29 -5.54 -0.43 14.38
N ASP A 30 -5.50 -1.72 14.04
CA ASP A 30 -4.29 -2.53 14.17
C ASP A 30 -3.20 -2.06 13.21
N LEU A 31 -3.56 -1.64 12.01
CA LEU A 31 -2.62 -1.01 11.08
C LEU A 31 -2.10 0.32 11.62
N TYR A 32 -2.98 1.13 12.22
CA TYR A 32 -2.56 2.37 12.87
C TYR A 32 -1.50 2.09 13.94
N GLU A 33 -1.76 1.17 14.84
CA GLU A 33 -0.83 0.80 15.92
C GLU A 33 0.49 0.26 15.37
N ALA A 34 0.44 -0.59 14.34
CA ALA A 34 1.63 -1.14 13.70
C ALA A 34 2.52 -0.03 13.14
N LEU A 35 1.92 0.93 12.46
CA LEU A 35 2.65 2.02 11.81
C LEU A 35 3.20 3.02 12.82
N VAL A 36 2.39 3.48 13.76
CA VAL A 36 2.83 4.48 14.74
C VAL A 36 3.94 3.97 15.64
N ASN A 37 3.99 2.65 15.86
CA ASN A 37 5.02 2.01 16.68
C ASN A 37 6.27 1.59 15.90
N ALA A 38 6.23 1.61 14.57
CA ALA A 38 7.34 1.11 13.75
C ALA A 38 8.48 2.13 13.63
N VAL A 39 8.15 3.41 13.41
CA VAL A 39 9.13 4.49 13.20
C VAL A 39 8.64 5.75 13.92
N PRO A 40 9.46 6.33 14.81
CA PRO A 40 9.03 7.49 15.62
C PRO A 40 8.56 8.70 14.80
N THR A 41 9.12 8.90 13.61
CA THR A 41 8.85 10.09 12.79
C THR A 41 7.87 9.84 11.66
N VAL A 42 7.30 8.64 11.53
CA VAL A 42 6.40 8.31 10.43
C VAL A 42 5.15 9.17 10.48
N LYS A 43 4.77 9.70 9.33
CA LYS A 43 3.48 10.33 9.09
C LYS A 43 2.72 9.49 8.10
N PHE A 44 1.47 9.18 8.40
CA PHE A 44 0.69 8.28 7.56
C PHE A 44 -0.80 8.53 7.67
N GLY A 45 -1.50 8.06 6.65
CA GLY A 45 -2.94 7.92 6.64
C GLY A 45 -3.30 6.61 5.96
N LEU A 46 -4.38 5.99 6.40
CA LEU A 46 -4.87 4.76 5.81
C LEU A 46 -6.39 4.79 5.63
N GLY A 47 -6.84 4.05 4.63
CA GLY A 47 -8.26 3.79 4.39
C GLY A 47 -8.48 2.29 4.25
N PHE A 48 -9.50 1.80 4.89
CA PHE A 48 -9.92 0.40 4.87
C PHE A 48 -11.37 0.29 4.42
N CYS A 49 -11.65 -0.55 3.44
CA CYS A 49 -12.99 -0.74 2.90
C CYS A 49 -13.73 -1.82 3.68
N GLU A 50 -14.69 -1.42 4.51
CA GLU A 50 -15.60 -2.33 5.18
C GLU A 50 -16.43 -3.09 4.12
N SER A 51 -16.58 -4.39 4.26
CA SER A 51 -17.23 -5.23 3.23
C SER A 51 -18.62 -5.74 3.60
N SER A 52 -19.15 -5.32 4.74
CA SER A 52 -20.50 -5.69 5.18
C SER A 52 -21.08 -4.59 6.07
N GLY A 53 -22.33 -4.73 6.48
CA GLY A 53 -23.00 -3.70 7.29
C GLY A 53 -23.14 -2.39 6.53
N PRO A 54 -22.70 -1.26 7.10
CA PRO A 54 -22.77 0.04 6.42
C PRO A 54 -21.86 0.16 5.19
N CYS A 55 -20.88 -0.73 5.03
CA CYS A 55 -19.92 -0.71 3.92
C CYS A 55 -19.23 0.65 3.74
N LEU A 56 -18.73 1.21 4.84
CA LEU A 56 -18.04 2.49 4.81
C LEU A 56 -16.53 2.32 4.69
N VAL A 57 -15.87 3.30 4.10
CA VAL A 57 -14.42 3.42 4.20
C VAL A 57 -14.09 3.88 5.62
N ARG A 58 -13.27 3.11 6.31
CA ARG A 58 -12.78 3.46 7.64
C ARG A 58 -11.40 4.05 7.49
N ALA A 59 -11.11 5.14 8.17
CA ALA A 59 -9.86 5.87 8.03
C ALA A 59 -9.20 6.11 9.36
N GLU A 60 -7.88 5.96 9.39
CA GLU A 60 -7.02 6.25 10.55
C GLU A 60 -5.73 6.92 10.05
N GLY A 61 -5.01 7.54 10.95
CA GLY A 61 -3.74 8.17 10.62
C GLY A 61 -3.30 9.18 11.66
N ASN A 62 -2.03 9.54 11.61
CA ASN A 62 -1.46 10.60 12.45
C ASN A 62 -1.17 11.88 11.65
N ASP A 63 -1.60 11.94 10.40
CA ASP A 63 -1.51 13.10 9.51
C ASP A 63 -2.87 13.27 8.85
N GLU A 64 -3.55 14.38 9.11
CA GLU A 64 -4.92 14.59 8.66
C GLU A 64 -5.06 14.64 7.14
N GLU A 65 -4.08 15.21 6.44
CA GLU A 65 -4.12 15.27 4.97
C GLU A 65 -3.95 13.88 4.37
N LEU A 66 -2.95 13.11 4.83
CA LEU A 66 -2.73 11.75 4.34
C LEU A 66 -3.91 10.84 4.67
N LYS A 67 -4.50 10.99 5.84
CA LYS A 67 -5.72 10.27 6.22
C LYS A 67 -6.86 10.54 5.24
N ARG A 68 -7.10 11.81 4.92
CA ARG A 68 -8.14 12.21 3.96
C ARG A 68 -7.86 11.65 2.57
N LEU A 69 -6.63 11.80 2.08
CA LEU A 69 -6.25 11.31 0.75
C LEU A 69 -6.36 9.78 0.64
N ALA A 70 -5.95 9.07 1.69
CA ALA A 70 -6.07 7.61 1.74
C ALA A 70 -7.53 7.17 1.76
N ALA A 71 -8.37 7.85 2.53
CA ALA A 71 -9.80 7.55 2.58
C ALA A 71 -10.48 7.77 1.21
N GLU A 72 -10.19 8.88 0.55
CA GLU A 72 -10.72 9.19 -0.79
C GLU A 72 -10.29 8.14 -1.81
N LYS A 73 -9.02 7.74 -1.79
CA LYS A 73 -8.51 6.73 -2.71
C LYS A 73 -9.09 5.34 -2.41
N ALA A 74 -9.21 4.98 -1.14
CA ALA A 74 -9.87 3.73 -0.75
C ALA A 74 -11.33 3.69 -1.25
N PHE A 75 -12.04 4.81 -1.16
CA PHE A 75 -13.40 4.91 -1.69
C PHE A 75 -13.45 4.75 -3.21
N GLU A 76 -12.49 5.33 -3.92
CA GLU A 76 -12.38 5.17 -5.38
C GLU A 76 -12.12 3.70 -5.75
N ILE A 77 -11.28 3.00 -5.00
CA ILE A 77 -11.01 1.56 -5.18
C ILE A 77 -12.27 0.74 -4.84
N SER A 78 -12.90 0.99 -3.70
CA SER A 78 -14.13 0.36 -3.24
C SER A 78 -14.15 -1.17 -3.30
N CYS A 79 -13.03 -1.82 -3.03
CA CYS A 79 -12.95 -3.27 -2.96
C CYS A 79 -13.03 -3.72 -1.50
N GLY A 80 -13.99 -4.58 -1.17
CA GLY A 80 -14.20 -5.04 0.22
C GLY A 80 -12.95 -5.65 0.83
N HIS A 81 -12.64 -5.24 2.07
CA HIS A 81 -11.46 -5.60 2.86
C HIS A 81 -10.13 -5.10 2.32
N SER A 82 -10.11 -4.34 1.22
CA SER A 82 -8.86 -3.70 0.78
C SER A 82 -8.47 -2.54 1.68
N PHE A 83 -7.18 -2.27 1.77
CA PHE A 83 -6.69 -1.07 2.43
C PHE A 83 -5.60 -0.41 1.59
N ILE A 84 -5.46 0.89 1.79
CA ILE A 84 -4.38 1.70 1.23
C ILE A 84 -3.76 2.54 2.34
N ILE A 85 -2.44 2.62 2.35
CA ILE A 85 -1.66 3.41 3.29
C ILE A 85 -0.77 4.35 2.49
N TYR A 86 -0.84 5.65 2.79
CA TYR A 86 0.16 6.61 2.36
C TYR A 86 1.08 6.89 3.54
N LEU A 87 2.39 6.83 3.33
CA LEU A 87 3.35 7.10 4.39
C LEU A 87 4.46 8.05 3.93
N LYS A 88 4.91 8.86 4.87
CA LYS A 88 5.93 9.89 4.72
C LYS A 88 6.91 9.80 5.89
N ASN A 89 8.15 10.20 5.67
CA ASN A 89 9.24 10.12 6.65
C ASN A 89 9.60 8.68 7.06
N ALA A 90 9.18 7.71 6.27
CA ALA A 90 9.57 6.31 6.36
C ALA A 90 9.33 5.65 5.01
N TYR A 91 10.05 4.59 4.75
CA TYR A 91 9.87 3.78 3.55
C TYR A 91 9.12 2.50 3.89
N PRO A 92 8.46 1.85 2.92
CA PRO A 92 7.81 0.57 3.17
C PRO A 92 8.70 -0.46 3.86
N ILE A 93 9.99 -0.53 3.51
CA ILE A 93 10.94 -1.45 4.14
C ILE A 93 11.04 -1.27 5.66
N ASN A 94 10.75 -0.06 6.16
CA ASN A 94 10.82 0.23 7.59
C ASN A 94 9.58 -0.27 8.35
N VAL A 95 8.48 -0.53 7.67
CA VAL A 95 7.18 -0.80 8.29
C VAL A 95 6.53 -2.11 7.84
N LEU A 96 6.94 -2.68 6.69
CA LEU A 96 6.29 -3.88 6.12
C LEU A 96 6.24 -5.07 7.07
N ASP A 97 7.30 -5.33 7.83
CA ASP A 97 7.31 -6.41 8.82
C ASP A 97 6.16 -6.27 9.80
N LYS A 98 5.95 -5.04 10.30
CA LYS A 98 4.90 -4.74 11.27
C LYS A 98 3.52 -4.86 10.64
N VAL A 99 3.36 -4.36 9.41
CA VAL A 99 2.10 -4.46 8.67
C VAL A 99 1.74 -5.92 8.40
N LYS A 100 2.71 -6.72 7.93
CA LYS A 100 2.51 -8.15 7.67
C LYS A 100 2.20 -8.95 8.93
N ALA A 101 2.67 -8.49 10.09
CA ALA A 101 2.45 -9.16 11.37
C ALA A 101 1.07 -8.86 11.97
N VAL A 102 0.31 -7.91 11.41
CA VAL A 102 -1.07 -7.64 11.82
C VAL A 102 -1.92 -8.88 11.52
N PRO A 103 -2.59 -9.48 12.53
CA PRO A 103 -3.32 -10.74 12.34
C PRO A 103 -4.35 -10.71 11.21
N GLU A 104 -5.00 -9.59 10.99
CA GLU A 104 -6.06 -9.45 9.97
C GLU A 104 -5.52 -9.23 8.57
N VAL A 105 -4.23 -8.93 8.39
CA VAL A 105 -3.66 -8.73 7.05
C VAL A 105 -3.52 -10.06 6.32
N CYS A 106 -4.27 -10.21 5.24
CA CYS A 106 -4.26 -11.42 4.42
C CYS A 106 -3.13 -11.40 3.39
N THR A 107 -2.88 -10.24 2.78
CA THR A 107 -1.83 -10.10 1.76
C THR A 107 -1.46 -8.64 1.55
N ILE A 108 -0.21 -8.41 1.14
CA ILE A 108 0.27 -7.14 0.61
C ILE A 108 0.37 -7.28 -0.90
N LEU A 109 -0.20 -6.35 -1.63
CA LEU A 109 -0.22 -6.35 -3.09
C LEU A 109 0.85 -5.46 -3.70
N ALA A 110 1.14 -4.34 -3.04
CA ALA A 110 2.15 -3.39 -3.50
C ALA A 110 2.70 -2.56 -2.34
N ALA A 111 3.96 -2.18 -2.46
CA ALA A 111 4.63 -1.27 -1.53
C ALA A 111 5.67 -0.49 -2.36
N THR A 112 5.37 0.79 -2.69
CA THR A 112 6.14 1.49 -3.72
C THR A 112 5.99 3.00 -3.61
N ALA A 113 6.92 3.72 -4.23
CA ALA A 113 6.80 5.16 -4.50
C ALA A 113 6.41 5.42 -5.96
N ASN A 114 6.32 4.37 -6.78
CA ASN A 114 5.97 4.51 -8.19
C ASN A 114 4.47 4.75 -8.37
N PRO A 115 4.06 5.31 -9.52
CA PRO A 115 2.66 5.29 -9.92
C PRO A 115 2.16 3.84 -9.98
N LEU A 116 0.94 3.62 -9.47
CA LEU A 116 0.27 2.31 -9.46
C LEU A 116 -1.01 2.37 -10.28
N GLU A 117 -1.37 1.24 -10.85
CA GLU A 117 -2.74 1.02 -11.31
C GLU A 117 -3.27 -0.22 -10.58
N ILE A 118 -4.45 -0.07 -9.98
CA ILE A 118 -5.16 -1.19 -9.36
C ILE A 118 -6.12 -1.76 -10.39
N VAL A 119 -5.95 -3.04 -10.71
CA VAL A 119 -6.85 -3.74 -11.64
C VAL A 119 -7.99 -4.34 -10.82
N ILE A 120 -9.22 -3.93 -11.15
CA ILE A 120 -10.42 -4.26 -10.39
C ILE A 120 -11.38 -5.07 -11.25
N ALA A 121 -11.92 -6.14 -10.68
CA ALA A 121 -13.08 -6.84 -11.22
C ALA A 121 -14.33 -6.37 -10.48
N GLU A 122 -15.40 -6.11 -11.22
CA GLU A 122 -16.67 -5.65 -10.67
C GLU A 122 -17.82 -6.52 -11.15
N THR A 123 -18.70 -6.86 -10.21
CA THR A 123 -19.96 -7.60 -10.50
C THR A 123 -21.10 -6.86 -9.82
N GLU A 124 -22.33 -7.39 -9.94
CA GLU A 124 -23.47 -6.83 -9.21
C GLU A 124 -23.30 -6.92 -7.68
N GLN A 125 -22.48 -7.85 -7.19
CA GLN A 125 -22.22 -7.99 -5.75
C GLN A 125 -21.28 -6.91 -5.22
N GLY A 126 -20.25 -6.53 -5.98
CA GLY A 126 -19.24 -5.61 -5.51
C GLY A 126 -17.97 -5.66 -6.35
N ARG A 127 -16.85 -5.27 -5.74
CA ARG A 127 -15.56 -5.17 -6.41
C ARG A 127 -14.49 -5.98 -5.71
N GLY A 128 -13.55 -6.51 -6.51
CA GLY A 128 -12.36 -7.21 -6.01
C GLY A 128 -11.11 -6.76 -6.72
N ILE A 129 -9.98 -6.77 -6.02
CA ILE A 129 -8.69 -6.44 -6.62
C ILE A 129 -8.16 -7.70 -7.31
N MET A 130 -7.90 -7.59 -8.62
CA MET A 130 -7.30 -8.67 -9.40
C MET A 130 -5.79 -8.64 -9.35
N GLY A 131 -5.20 -7.47 -9.20
CA GLY A 131 -3.77 -7.28 -9.13
C GLY A 131 -3.41 -5.81 -9.25
N VAL A 132 -2.10 -5.55 -9.33
CA VAL A 132 -1.57 -4.19 -9.42
C VAL A 132 -0.54 -4.11 -10.54
N ILE A 133 -0.42 -2.94 -11.13
CA ILE A 133 0.63 -2.59 -12.06
C ILE A 133 1.50 -1.55 -11.36
N ASP A 134 2.70 -1.95 -10.99
CA ASP A 134 3.64 -1.12 -10.21
C ASP A 134 4.74 -0.59 -11.13
N GLY A 135 4.68 0.71 -11.40
CA GLY A 135 5.66 1.36 -12.25
C GLY A 135 5.66 0.84 -13.69
N ALA A 136 6.84 0.71 -14.27
CA ALA A 136 7.03 0.36 -15.66
C ALA A 136 7.39 -1.11 -15.85
N SER A 137 7.14 -1.62 -17.03
CA SER A 137 7.56 -2.98 -17.42
C SER A 137 9.07 -3.09 -17.47
N SER A 138 9.58 -4.29 -17.20
CA SER A 138 11.01 -4.58 -17.29
C SER A 138 11.54 -4.35 -18.71
N LYS A 139 12.71 -3.76 -18.82
CA LYS A 139 13.34 -3.39 -20.10
C LYS A 139 14.43 -4.36 -20.55
N GLY A 140 14.77 -5.34 -19.73
CA GLY A 140 15.81 -6.31 -20.01
C GLY A 140 16.25 -7.06 -18.76
N ILE A 141 17.31 -7.83 -18.91
CA ILE A 141 17.96 -8.58 -17.83
C ILE A 141 19.27 -7.89 -17.49
N GLU A 142 19.58 -7.76 -16.21
CA GLU A 142 20.83 -7.10 -15.78
C GLU A 142 22.06 -7.81 -16.32
N SER A 143 23.07 -7.03 -16.70
CA SER A 143 24.42 -7.50 -17.00
C SER A 143 25.22 -7.66 -15.70
N ASP A 144 26.43 -8.22 -15.80
CA ASP A 144 27.36 -8.30 -14.66
C ASP A 144 27.69 -6.91 -14.10
N GLU A 145 27.81 -5.91 -14.99
CA GLU A 145 28.00 -4.52 -14.61
C GLU A 145 26.83 -3.99 -13.81
N ASN A 146 25.61 -4.18 -14.29
CA ASN A 146 24.39 -3.75 -13.58
C ASN A 146 24.28 -4.42 -12.21
N ALA A 147 24.64 -5.70 -12.12
CA ALA A 147 24.64 -6.45 -10.85
C ALA A 147 25.62 -5.83 -9.85
N ARG A 148 26.81 -5.44 -10.32
CA ARG A 148 27.81 -4.76 -9.49
C ARG A 148 27.28 -3.42 -8.99
N GLU A 149 26.73 -2.61 -9.88
CA GLU A 149 26.14 -1.31 -9.52
C GLU A 149 25.02 -1.46 -8.47
N ARG A 150 24.16 -2.46 -8.62
CA ARG A 150 23.10 -2.75 -7.66
C ARG A 150 23.67 -3.11 -6.28
N ARG A 151 24.69 -3.96 -6.24
CA ARG A 151 25.34 -4.36 -4.99
C ARG A 151 26.01 -3.17 -4.29
N GLU A 152 26.71 -2.34 -5.06
CA GLU A 152 27.33 -1.12 -4.55
C GLU A 152 26.30 -0.15 -4.02
N PHE A 153 25.20 0.02 -4.74
CA PHE A 153 24.11 0.92 -4.34
C PHE A 153 23.53 0.56 -2.98
N VAL A 154 23.15 -0.72 -2.77
CA VAL A 154 22.53 -1.12 -1.48
C VAL A 154 23.50 -1.00 -0.30
N ARG A 155 24.81 -1.09 -0.55
CA ARG A 155 25.84 -0.85 0.47
C ARG A 155 26.01 0.64 0.75
N LYS A 156 26.04 1.44 -0.31
CA LYS A 156 26.15 2.90 -0.22
C LYS A 156 25.03 3.52 0.61
N ILE A 157 23.80 3.04 0.46
CA ILE A 157 22.65 3.52 1.23
C ILE A 157 22.51 2.85 2.60
N GLY A 158 23.40 1.92 2.96
CA GLY A 158 23.51 1.36 4.31
C GLY A 158 22.70 0.10 4.60
N TYR A 159 22.04 -0.49 3.60
CA TYR A 159 21.24 -1.70 3.83
C TYR A 159 22.05 -3.00 3.82
N LYS A 160 23.27 -2.97 3.33
CA LYS A 160 24.18 -4.12 3.35
C LYS A 160 25.56 -3.67 3.81
N LEU A 161 26.28 -4.59 4.47
CA LEU A 161 27.67 -4.40 4.89
C LEU A 161 28.64 -4.82 3.77
N GLY A 162 29.86 -4.39 3.89
CA GLY A 162 30.94 -4.77 3.02
C GLY A 162 31.17 -3.89 1.87
#